data_53a18215434df2c8eecf93399e2c3a8a
#
_entry.id   53a18215434df2c8eecf93399e2c3a8a
#
_cell.length_a   1.000
_cell.length_b   1.000
_cell.length_c   1.000
_cell.angle_alpha   90.00
_cell.angle_beta   90.00
_cell.angle_gamma   90.00
#
_symmetry.space_group_name_H-M   'P 1'
#
loop_
_entity.id
_entity.type
_entity.pdbx_description
1 polymer ?
#
loop_
_entity_poly.entity_id
_entity_poly.type
_entity_poly.pdbx_seq_one_letter_code
_entity_poly.pdbx_strand_id
1 'polypeptide(L)'
;ETSTVTFFNALKPSLEIRKVDSVTGDPVKGAKFQIWYGSNHTDTGELNDLGTYFSDASGKIILPEIKDGWYKVTELEPASGYAIKEPATQECFISGGESKVLTFENTPLSAIIIRKVDSESGQPLEGAWFRIRYLGGTSGTGGTVVGEYKTSSNGTIVATGLKAGTYVCEEISAPDGYVITDATETVYLSGKDQDVITVTFGNDKMGSLLIVKKDAVTGAPISDVEFFITDSDGSVIGNANGKYVTDSAGTIRIDGLTPGMTVIAKEVRTKEGYILDDTPQSIKIKRNAVTVSYTHLRAHETPEHL
;
A
#
# COMPACT_ATOMS: atom_id res chain seq x y z
N GLU A 1 34.43 60.08 -2.60
CA GLU A 1 34.01 59.11 -3.63
C GLU A 1 33.96 57.73 -2.99
N THR A 2 32.80 57.09 -3.07
CA THR A 2 32.60 55.73 -2.53
C THR A 2 32.79 54.75 -3.69
N SER A 3 33.82 53.90 -3.61
CA SER A 3 34.03 52.84 -4.60
C SER A 3 33.22 51.60 -4.17
N THR A 4 32.34 51.14 -5.05
CA THR A 4 31.55 49.92 -4.84
C THR A 4 32.22 48.76 -5.57
N VAL A 5 32.51 47.66 -4.85
CA VAL A 5 32.96 46.40 -5.43
C VAL A 5 31.82 45.40 -5.36
N THR A 6 31.42 44.88 -6.51
CA THR A 6 30.37 43.85 -6.59
C THR A 6 31.00 42.50 -6.84
N PHE A 7 30.66 41.51 -5.99
CA PHE A 7 31.08 40.13 -6.16
C PHE A 7 29.91 39.34 -6.73
N PHE A 8 30.16 38.53 -7.76
CA PHE A 8 29.19 37.64 -8.37
C PHE A 8 29.57 36.21 -8.02
N ASN A 9 28.64 35.46 -7.45
CA ASN A 9 28.75 34.03 -7.26
C ASN A 9 27.88 33.34 -8.30
N ALA A 10 28.48 32.42 -9.08
CA ALA A 10 27.73 31.55 -9.99
C ALA A 10 27.42 30.24 -9.29
N LEU A 11 26.23 29.68 -9.54
CA LEU A 11 25.89 28.31 -9.16
C LEU A 11 26.81 27.37 -9.94
N LYS A 12 27.35 26.36 -9.27
CA LYS A 12 28.11 25.31 -9.93
C LYS A 12 27.15 24.28 -10.53
N PRO A 13 27.38 23.86 -11.78
CA PRO A 13 26.54 22.88 -12.42
C PRO A 13 26.68 21.49 -11.77
N SER A 14 25.64 20.66 -11.91
CA SER A 14 25.65 19.28 -11.41
C SER A 14 24.91 18.35 -12.35
N LEU A 15 25.29 17.07 -12.31
CA LEU A 15 24.62 15.97 -13.00
C LEU A 15 24.13 14.95 -11.97
N GLU A 16 22.83 14.69 -11.97
CA GLU A 16 22.22 13.59 -11.22
C GLU A 16 21.79 12.49 -12.19
N ILE A 17 22.19 11.26 -11.93
CA ILE A 17 21.68 10.08 -12.60
C ILE A 17 20.72 9.42 -11.63
N ARG A 18 19.51 9.11 -12.09
CA ARG A 18 18.49 8.36 -11.35
C ARG A 18 18.34 7.00 -11.99
N LYS A 19 18.54 5.97 -11.19
CA LYS A 19 18.29 4.59 -11.56
C LYS A 19 17.04 4.09 -10.91
N VAL A 20 16.06 3.67 -11.73
CA VAL A 20 14.74 3.24 -11.26
C VAL A 20 14.33 1.91 -11.89
N ASP A 21 13.45 1.21 -11.19
CA ASP A 21 12.71 0.05 -11.70
C ASP A 21 11.68 0.51 -12.74
N SER A 22 11.68 -0.13 -13.92
CA SER A 22 10.82 0.25 -15.04
C SER A 22 9.33 -0.06 -14.82
N VAL A 23 9.00 -0.82 -13.79
CA VAL A 23 7.64 -1.26 -13.48
C VAL A 23 7.07 -0.47 -12.30
N THR A 24 7.87 -0.32 -11.22
CA THR A 24 7.42 0.32 -9.98
C THR A 24 7.81 1.78 -9.86
N GLY A 25 8.88 2.19 -10.56
CA GLY A 25 9.50 3.51 -10.39
C GLY A 25 10.37 3.62 -9.14
N ASP A 26 10.53 2.53 -8.38
CA ASP A 26 11.34 2.53 -7.17
C ASP A 26 12.84 2.68 -7.49
N PRO A 27 13.64 3.27 -6.57
CA PRO A 27 15.07 3.43 -6.77
C PRO A 27 15.79 2.07 -6.81
N VAL A 28 16.73 1.92 -7.75
CA VAL A 28 17.52 0.70 -7.94
C VAL A 28 18.97 0.95 -7.60
N LYS A 29 19.49 0.21 -6.61
CA LYS A 29 20.88 0.27 -6.16
C LYS A 29 21.76 -0.71 -6.95
N GLY A 30 23.01 -0.28 -7.22
CA GLY A 30 24.09 -1.16 -7.68
C GLY A 30 24.22 -1.32 -9.20
N ALA A 31 23.45 -0.58 -9.98
CA ALA A 31 23.69 -0.47 -11.42
C ALA A 31 24.97 0.32 -11.69
N LYS A 32 25.78 -0.14 -12.65
CA LYS A 32 27.11 0.42 -12.97
C LYS A 32 27.04 1.28 -14.21
N PHE A 33 27.59 2.47 -14.10
CA PHE A 33 27.62 3.47 -15.15
C PHE A 33 29.04 3.91 -15.47
N GLN A 34 29.29 4.19 -16.76
CA GLN A 34 30.45 4.91 -17.23
C GLN A 34 30.02 6.31 -17.63
N ILE A 35 30.82 7.31 -17.25
CA ILE A 35 30.53 8.71 -17.54
C ILE A 35 31.71 9.33 -18.27
N TRP A 36 31.43 10.04 -19.36
CA TRP A 36 32.40 10.80 -20.13
C TRP A 36 32.01 12.28 -20.19
N TYR A 37 33.02 13.11 -20.36
CA TYR A 37 32.89 14.55 -20.57
C TYR A 37 33.54 14.97 -21.88
N GLY A 38 32.90 15.86 -22.64
CA GLY A 38 33.43 16.52 -23.83
C GLY A 38 33.15 18.01 -23.84
N SER A 39 34.11 18.82 -24.24
CA SER A 39 33.89 20.26 -24.49
C SER A 39 33.06 20.51 -25.76
N ASN A 40 33.08 19.58 -26.69
CA ASN A 40 32.29 19.53 -27.92
C ASN A 40 31.27 18.39 -27.85
N HIS A 41 30.33 18.37 -28.80
CA HIS A 41 29.35 17.26 -28.90
C HIS A 41 30.07 15.89 -28.97
N THR A 42 29.47 14.88 -28.34
CA THR A 42 30.08 13.55 -28.16
C THR A 42 30.45 12.82 -29.45
N ASP A 43 29.81 13.16 -30.57
CA ASP A 43 30.08 12.56 -31.89
C ASP A 43 31.27 13.17 -32.61
N THR A 44 31.75 14.34 -32.17
CA THR A 44 32.73 15.16 -32.94
C THR A 44 34.00 15.52 -32.17
N GLY A 45 34.09 15.14 -30.90
CA GLY A 45 35.21 15.51 -30.02
C GLY A 45 35.80 14.35 -29.23
N GLU A 46 36.99 14.57 -28.68
CA GLU A 46 37.56 13.66 -27.70
C GLU A 46 36.78 13.70 -26.40
N LEU A 47 36.40 12.52 -25.89
CA LEU A 47 35.73 12.36 -24.61
C LEU A 47 36.77 12.02 -23.53
N ASN A 48 36.70 12.76 -22.43
CA ASN A 48 37.46 12.46 -21.23
C ASN A 48 36.67 11.46 -20.38
N ASP A 49 37.27 10.34 -20.06
CA ASP A 49 36.69 9.36 -19.15
C ASP A 49 36.69 9.89 -17.71
N LEU A 50 35.52 10.03 -17.13
CA LEU A 50 35.35 10.44 -15.73
C LEU A 50 35.31 9.25 -14.77
N GLY A 51 35.31 8.02 -15.29
CA GLY A 51 35.30 6.78 -14.52
C GLY A 51 33.94 6.11 -14.39
N THR A 52 33.92 5.05 -13.59
CA THR A 52 32.75 4.24 -13.31
C THR A 52 32.12 4.57 -11.97
N TYR A 53 30.79 4.58 -11.93
CA TYR A 53 29.98 4.91 -10.78
C TYR A 53 28.90 3.85 -10.58
N PHE A 54 28.44 3.71 -9.34
CA PHE A 54 27.34 2.81 -8.99
C PHE A 54 26.19 3.59 -8.35
N SER A 55 24.97 3.25 -8.73
CA SER A 55 23.79 3.82 -8.07
C SER A 55 23.76 3.44 -6.59
N ASP A 56 23.47 4.42 -5.73
CA ASP A 56 23.38 4.26 -4.28
C ASP A 56 22.04 3.64 -3.84
N ALA A 57 21.78 3.60 -2.51
CA ALA A 57 20.53 3.04 -1.97
C ALA A 57 19.28 3.85 -2.35
N SER A 58 19.43 5.12 -2.75
CA SER A 58 18.37 5.97 -3.29
C SER A 58 18.29 5.95 -4.81
N GLY A 59 19.01 5.03 -5.47
CA GLY A 59 19.08 4.92 -6.92
C GLY A 59 19.86 6.05 -7.60
N LYS A 60 20.69 6.79 -6.87
CA LYS A 60 21.31 8.01 -7.39
C LYS A 60 22.82 7.88 -7.56
N ILE A 61 23.32 8.62 -8.57
CA ILE A 61 24.70 9.03 -8.72
C ILE A 61 24.68 10.54 -8.88
N ILE A 62 25.45 11.24 -8.06
CA ILE A 62 25.50 12.72 -8.09
C ILE A 62 26.94 13.15 -8.36
N LEU A 63 27.13 13.90 -9.46
CA LEU A 63 28.37 14.59 -9.77
C LEU A 63 28.16 16.08 -9.49
N PRO A 64 28.61 16.57 -8.34
CA PRO A 64 28.53 18.00 -8.01
C PRO A 64 29.68 18.76 -8.67
N GLU A 65 29.49 20.05 -8.87
CA GLU A 65 30.55 20.99 -9.25
C GLU A 65 31.28 20.63 -10.54
N ILE A 66 30.54 20.16 -11.54
CA ILE A 66 31.08 19.74 -12.83
C ILE A 66 31.33 20.93 -13.76
N LYS A 67 32.01 20.71 -14.89
CA LYS A 67 32.29 21.72 -15.91
C LYS A 67 31.10 21.86 -16.86
N ASP A 68 30.95 23.06 -17.44
CA ASP A 68 30.08 23.26 -18.59
C ASP A 68 30.56 22.40 -19.78
N GLY A 69 29.63 21.75 -20.47
CA GLY A 69 29.93 20.91 -21.62
C GLY A 69 28.98 19.72 -21.79
N TRP A 70 29.39 18.78 -22.64
CA TRP A 70 28.64 17.57 -22.95
C TRP A 70 29.00 16.44 -22.01
N TYR A 71 27.97 15.73 -21.56
CA TYR A 71 28.11 14.53 -20.75
C TYR A 71 27.44 13.36 -21.45
N LYS A 72 28.17 12.26 -21.56
CA LYS A 72 27.67 10.99 -22.05
C LYS A 72 27.69 10.00 -20.89
N VAL A 73 26.54 9.39 -20.63
CA VAL A 73 26.33 8.43 -19.54
C VAL A 73 25.87 7.12 -20.15
N THR A 74 26.59 6.03 -19.89
CA THR A 74 26.23 4.69 -20.38
C THR A 74 26.09 3.74 -19.19
N GLU A 75 24.99 3.05 -19.09
CA GLU A 75 24.86 1.92 -18.19
C GLU A 75 25.61 0.72 -18.75
N LEU A 76 26.61 0.24 -17.98
CA LEU A 76 27.44 -0.90 -18.38
C LEU A 76 26.88 -2.23 -17.88
N GLU A 77 26.39 -2.24 -16.65
CA GLU A 77 25.86 -3.42 -15.97
C GLU A 77 24.59 -3.06 -15.21
N PRO A 78 23.51 -3.85 -15.35
CA PRO A 78 22.32 -3.62 -14.58
C PRO A 78 22.53 -3.99 -13.11
N ALA A 79 21.66 -3.58 -12.25
CA ALA A 79 21.62 -4.08 -10.89
C ALA A 79 21.33 -5.59 -10.87
N SER A 80 21.75 -6.27 -9.79
CA SER A 80 21.46 -7.70 -9.61
C SER A 80 19.94 -7.97 -9.65
N GLY A 81 19.53 -8.93 -10.47
CA GLY A 81 18.11 -9.26 -10.66
C GLY A 81 17.38 -8.41 -11.72
N TYR A 82 18.13 -7.59 -12.46
CA TYR A 82 17.58 -6.73 -13.51
C TYR A 82 18.27 -6.93 -14.85
N ALA A 83 17.62 -6.50 -15.93
CA ALA A 83 18.20 -6.28 -17.25
C ALA A 83 18.21 -4.77 -17.56
N ILE A 84 19.19 -4.33 -18.36
CA ILE A 84 19.21 -2.97 -18.90
C ILE A 84 17.98 -2.78 -19.79
N LYS A 85 17.25 -1.68 -19.57
CA LYS A 85 16.20 -1.22 -20.48
C LYS A 85 16.76 -0.12 -21.36
N GLU A 86 16.68 -0.31 -22.66
CA GLU A 86 17.15 0.70 -23.62
C GLU A 86 16.37 2.02 -23.54
N PRO A 87 17.01 3.19 -23.75
CA PRO A 87 18.40 3.33 -24.16
C PRO A 87 19.40 3.20 -22.99
N ALA A 88 20.43 2.37 -23.16
CA ALA A 88 21.53 2.22 -22.20
C ALA A 88 22.46 3.45 -22.13
N THR A 89 22.38 4.33 -23.11
CA THR A 89 23.19 5.55 -23.20
C THR A 89 22.31 6.78 -23.34
N GLN A 90 22.60 7.80 -22.54
CA GLN A 90 21.98 9.11 -22.64
C GLN A 90 23.05 10.21 -22.64
N GLU A 91 22.76 11.32 -23.27
CA GLU A 91 23.64 12.47 -23.38
C GLU A 91 22.91 13.75 -22.95
N CYS A 92 23.65 14.69 -22.38
CA CYS A 92 23.12 16.01 -22.05
C CYS A 92 24.20 17.08 -22.17
N PHE A 93 23.79 18.28 -22.50
CA PHE A 93 24.61 19.50 -22.40
C PHE A 93 24.25 20.24 -21.11
N ILE A 94 25.27 20.68 -20.39
CA ILE A 94 25.14 21.42 -19.13
C ILE A 94 25.91 22.72 -19.26
N SER A 95 25.30 23.84 -18.87
CA SER A 95 25.91 25.17 -18.89
C SER A 95 25.33 26.08 -17.83
N GLY A 96 26.08 27.14 -17.50
CA GLY A 96 25.55 28.26 -16.71
C GLY A 96 25.10 27.94 -15.29
N GLY A 97 25.64 26.89 -14.66
CA GLY A 97 25.24 26.50 -13.29
C GLY A 97 23.99 25.65 -13.23
N GLU A 98 23.54 25.08 -14.35
CA GLU A 98 22.37 24.18 -14.40
C GLU A 98 22.64 22.87 -13.66
N SER A 99 21.55 22.30 -13.13
CA SER A 99 21.50 20.91 -12.67
C SER A 99 20.69 20.08 -13.65
N LYS A 100 21.26 18.99 -14.17
CA LYS A 100 20.57 18.06 -15.07
C LYS A 100 20.33 16.73 -14.38
N VAL A 101 19.20 16.10 -14.73
CA VAL A 101 18.84 14.77 -14.25
C VAL A 101 18.65 13.86 -15.48
N LEU A 102 19.37 12.74 -15.50
CA LEU A 102 19.17 11.66 -16.45
C LEU A 102 18.55 10.46 -15.74
N THR A 103 17.45 9.95 -16.25
CA THR A 103 16.78 8.79 -15.66
C THR A 103 17.01 7.56 -16.52
N PHE A 104 17.53 6.50 -15.92
CA PHE A 104 17.74 5.18 -16.52
C PHE A 104 16.84 4.18 -15.82
N GLU A 105 16.20 3.32 -16.61
CA GLU A 105 15.34 2.26 -16.10
C GLU A 105 16.03 0.90 -16.23
N ASN A 106 15.78 -0.03 -15.28
CA ASN A 106 16.04 -1.45 -15.49
C ASN A 106 14.74 -2.24 -15.43
N THR A 107 14.66 -3.29 -16.23
CA THR A 107 13.54 -4.23 -16.19
C THR A 107 13.89 -5.38 -15.26
N PRO A 108 13.06 -5.70 -14.25
CA PRO A 108 13.33 -6.85 -13.38
C PRO A 108 13.34 -8.15 -14.16
N LEU A 109 14.33 -9.02 -13.86
CA LEU A 109 14.48 -10.36 -14.45
C LEU A 109 13.81 -11.39 -13.59
N SER A 110 13.03 -12.31 -14.20
CA SER A 110 12.34 -13.40 -13.49
C SER A 110 11.80 -12.89 -12.16
N ALA A 111 10.85 -12.00 -12.25
CA ALA A 111 10.30 -11.30 -11.09
C ALA A 111 8.81 -11.61 -10.90
N ILE A 112 8.39 -11.58 -9.66
CA ILE A 112 6.97 -11.48 -9.30
C ILE A 112 6.72 -10.07 -8.79
N ILE A 113 5.74 -9.41 -9.40
CA ILE A 113 5.24 -8.12 -8.96
C ILE A 113 3.90 -8.36 -8.29
N ILE A 114 3.78 -7.96 -7.03
CA ILE A 114 2.51 -7.96 -6.33
C ILE A 114 1.97 -6.53 -6.36
N ARG A 115 0.73 -6.35 -6.80
CA ARG A 115 -0.02 -5.11 -6.72
C ARG A 115 -1.12 -5.26 -5.69
N LYS A 116 -1.10 -4.43 -4.67
CA LYS A 116 -2.12 -4.38 -3.64
C LYS A 116 -3.01 -3.19 -3.83
N VAL A 117 -4.32 -3.44 -3.92
CA VAL A 117 -5.30 -2.39 -4.19
C VAL A 117 -6.52 -2.50 -3.28
N ASP A 118 -7.18 -1.39 -3.09
CA ASP A 118 -8.56 -1.35 -2.58
C ASP A 118 -9.48 -1.97 -3.66
N SER A 119 -10.27 -2.96 -3.28
CA SER A 119 -11.06 -3.76 -4.24
C SER A 119 -12.20 -2.98 -4.90
N GLU A 120 -12.63 -1.86 -4.31
CA GLU A 120 -13.69 -1.01 -4.85
C GLU A 120 -13.15 0.11 -5.72
N SER A 121 -12.14 0.84 -5.22
CA SER A 121 -11.61 2.03 -5.90
C SER A 121 -10.43 1.75 -6.83
N GLY A 122 -9.77 0.57 -6.68
CA GLY A 122 -8.54 0.24 -7.39
C GLY A 122 -7.31 1.04 -6.94
N GLN A 123 -7.44 1.88 -5.90
CA GLN A 123 -6.33 2.66 -5.39
C GLN A 123 -5.28 1.77 -4.73
N PRO A 124 -3.98 2.10 -4.87
CA PRO A 124 -2.92 1.32 -4.26
C PRO A 124 -2.99 1.35 -2.73
N LEU A 125 -2.65 0.22 -2.10
CA LEU A 125 -2.63 0.07 -0.65
C LEU A 125 -1.21 -0.18 -0.14
N GLU A 126 -0.71 0.75 0.66
CA GLU A 126 0.54 0.63 1.40
C GLU A 126 0.34 -0.21 2.66
N GLY A 127 1.37 -0.94 3.07
CA GLY A 127 1.43 -1.53 4.40
C GLY A 127 0.94 -2.97 4.50
N ALA A 128 0.44 -3.58 3.43
CA ALA A 128 0.11 -5.00 3.40
C ALA A 128 1.37 -5.86 3.45
N TRP A 129 1.35 -6.94 4.21
CA TRP A 129 2.45 -7.89 4.28
C TRP A 129 2.16 -9.13 3.48
N PHE A 130 3.16 -9.58 2.71
CA PHE A 130 3.12 -10.77 1.87
C PHE A 130 4.27 -11.70 2.18
N ARG A 131 3.99 -13.00 2.14
CA ARG A 131 4.98 -14.07 2.13
C ARG A 131 5.01 -14.72 0.76
N ILE A 132 6.19 -14.83 0.17
CA ILE A 132 6.40 -15.55 -1.09
C ILE A 132 7.08 -16.87 -0.77
N ARG A 133 6.50 -18.00 -1.23
CA ARG A 133 7.04 -19.35 -1.06
C ARG A 133 7.31 -19.96 -2.43
N TYR A 134 8.45 -20.65 -2.54
CA TYR A 134 8.84 -21.44 -3.70
C TYR A 134 8.41 -22.89 -3.50
N LEU A 135 7.58 -23.43 -4.37
CA LEU A 135 7.09 -24.81 -4.32
C LEU A 135 7.98 -25.78 -5.13
N GLY A 136 8.87 -25.26 -5.94
CA GLY A 136 9.63 -26.09 -6.90
C GLY A 136 8.73 -26.63 -8.02
N GLY A 137 8.82 -27.92 -8.28
CA GLY A 137 7.95 -28.63 -9.22
C GLY A 137 6.80 -29.38 -8.55
N THR A 138 6.57 -29.19 -7.25
CA THR A 138 5.53 -29.88 -6.47
C THR A 138 4.32 -28.99 -6.26
N SER A 139 3.13 -29.58 -6.23
CA SER A 139 1.89 -28.91 -5.81
C SER A 139 1.71 -29.06 -4.29
N GLY A 140 1.18 -28.04 -3.62
CA GLY A 140 0.83 -28.13 -2.19
C GLY A 140 1.02 -26.83 -1.42
N THR A 141 0.71 -26.86 -0.12
CA THR A 141 0.81 -25.72 0.80
C THR A 141 2.21 -25.58 1.44
N GLY A 142 3.14 -26.49 1.13
CA GLY A 142 4.53 -26.46 1.57
C GLY A 142 5.36 -25.42 0.82
N GLY A 143 6.65 -25.69 0.73
CA GLY A 143 7.61 -24.87 -0.01
C GLY A 143 8.54 -24.07 0.89
N THR A 144 9.60 -23.55 0.28
CA THR A 144 10.61 -22.74 0.96
C THR A 144 10.20 -21.27 0.92
N VAL A 145 10.22 -20.60 2.07
CA VAL A 145 10.01 -19.15 2.13
C VAL A 145 11.15 -18.44 1.40
N VAL A 146 10.78 -17.67 0.39
CA VAL A 146 11.70 -16.80 -0.37
C VAL A 146 11.93 -15.51 0.40
N GLY A 147 10.86 -14.94 0.94
CA GLY A 147 10.91 -13.73 1.72
C GLY A 147 9.52 -13.27 2.20
N GLU A 148 9.54 -12.30 3.10
CA GLU A 148 8.39 -11.54 3.51
C GLU A 148 8.60 -10.08 3.13
N TYR A 149 7.56 -9.48 2.57
CA TYR A 149 7.63 -8.16 1.93
C TYR A 149 6.45 -7.32 2.35
N LYS A 150 6.66 -6.02 2.43
CA LYS A 150 5.63 -5.04 2.73
C LYS A 150 5.36 -4.18 1.49
N THR A 151 4.10 -3.91 1.17
CA THR A 151 3.76 -3.02 0.06
C THR A 151 4.20 -1.58 0.34
N SER A 152 4.80 -0.97 -0.68
CA SER A 152 5.21 0.44 -0.67
C SER A 152 4.02 1.39 -0.86
N SER A 153 4.26 2.69 -0.85
CA SER A 153 3.23 3.72 -1.02
C SER A 153 2.44 3.63 -2.33
N ASN A 154 3.03 3.02 -3.37
CA ASN A 154 2.36 2.73 -4.62
C ASN A 154 1.66 1.36 -4.66
N GLY A 155 1.55 0.68 -3.52
CA GLY A 155 0.90 -0.61 -3.37
C GLY A 155 1.65 -1.78 -3.98
N THR A 156 2.97 -1.66 -4.25
CA THR A 156 3.71 -2.70 -4.96
C THR A 156 4.77 -3.40 -4.11
N ILE A 157 5.06 -4.64 -4.49
CA ILE A 157 6.23 -5.43 -4.11
C ILE A 157 6.84 -5.97 -5.39
N VAL A 158 8.17 -5.95 -5.48
CA VAL A 158 8.93 -6.57 -6.57
C VAL A 158 9.90 -7.58 -5.97
N ALA A 159 9.66 -8.85 -6.21
CA ALA A 159 10.57 -9.93 -5.87
C ALA A 159 11.35 -10.33 -7.13
N THR A 160 12.66 -10.03 -7.17
CA THR A 160 13.54 -10.24 -8.33
C THR A 160 14.50 -11.41 -8.16
N GLY A 161 15.14 -11.84 -9.23
CA GLY A 161 16.16 -12.89 -9.19
C GLY A 161 15.58 -14.27 -8.83
N LEU A 162 14.32 -14.49 -9.14
CA LEU A 162 13.61 -15.70 -8.80
C LEU A 162 13.96 -16.83 -9.79
N LYS A 163 14.05 -18.06 -9.28
CA LYS A 163 14.28 -19.26 -10.08
C LYS A 163 13.03 -19.67 -10.86
N ALA A 164 13.22 -20.44 -11.93
CA ALA A 164 12.10 -21.11 -12.59
C ALA A 164 11.33 -22.02 -11.62
N GLY A 165 10.01 -22.07 -11.75
CA GLY A 165 9.14 -22.93 -10.95
C GLY A 165 7.90 -22.22 -10.42
N THR A 166 7.20 -22.91 -9.54
CA THR A 166 5.92 -22.47 -8.97
C THR A 166 6.15 -21.74 -7.66
N TYR A 167 5.47 -20.60 -7.51
CA TYR A 167 5.46 -19.77 -6.30
C TYR A 167 4.05 -19.59 -5.78
N VAL A 168 3.92 -19.44 -4.48
CA VAL A 168 2.69 -18.96 -3.82
C VAL A 168 2.98 -17.61 -3.19
N CYS A 169 2.20 -16.62 -3.59
CA CYS A 169 2.14 -15.30 -2.96
C CYS A 169 0.97 -15.32 -1.97
N GLU A 170 1.23 -15.09 -0.70
CA GLU A 170 0.25 -15.14 0.38
C GLU A 170 0.23 -13.81 1.11
N GLU A 171 -0.93 -13.16 1.17
CA GLU A 171 -1.12 -12.01 2.03
C GLU A 171 -1.28 -12.48 3.48
N ILE A 172 -0.36 -12.08 4.35
CA ILE A 172 -0.33 -12.48 5.77
C ILE A 172 -0.85 -11.39 6.71
N SER A 173 -0.94 -10.15 6.24
CA SER A 173 -1.54 -9.05 6.98
C SER A 173 -2.06 -7.97 6.05
N ALA A 174 -3.32 -7.59 6.23
CA ALA A 174 -3.91 -6.44 5.55
C ALA A 174 -3.41 -5.12 6.12
N PRO A 175 -3.49 -4.01 5.36
CA PRO A 175 -3.34 -2.67 5.92
C PRO A 175 -4.44 -2.34 6.93
N ASP A 176 -4.17 -1.37 7.81
CA ASP A 176 -5.15 -0.90 8.79
C ASP A 176 -6.47 -0.48 8.13
N GLY A 177 -7.58 -0.95 8.70
CA GLY A 177 -8.92 -0.65 8.19
C GLY A 177 -9.39 -1.53 7.02
N TYR A 178 -8.60 -2.54 6.64
CA TYR A 178 -8.92 -3.48 5.56
C TYR A 178 -8.98 -4.92 6.06
N VAL A 179 -9.71 -5.77 5.32
CA VAL A 179 -9.74 -7.23 5.51
C VAL A 179 -9.19 -7.92 4.26
N ILE A 180 -8.47 -9.03 4.48
CA ILE A 180 -8.01 -9.89 3.40
C ILE A 180 -9.24 -10.60 2.81
N THR A 181 -9.41 -10.49 1.48
CA THR A 181 -10.49 -11.19 0.75
C THR A 181 -9.97 -12.42 0.03
N ASP A 182 -8.86 -12.26 -0.69
CA ASP A 182 -8.16 -13.34 -1.38
C ASP A 182 -6.74 -13.42 -0.83
N ALA A 183 -6.48 -14.45 -0.02
CA ALA A 183 -5.23 -14.54 0.72
C ALA A 183 -4.05 -15.02 -0.14
N THR A 184 -4.29 -15.80 -1.21
CA THR A 184 -3.21 -16.49 -1.93
C THR A 184 -3.41 -16.50 -3.44
N GLU A 185 -2.28 -16.31 -4.16
CA GLU A 185 -2.19 -16.51 -5.60
C GLU A 185 -0.99 -17.41 -5.93
N THR A 186 -1.17 -18.27 -6.94
CA THR A 186 -0.12 -19.16 -7.42
C THR A 186 0.42 -18.67 -8.75
N VAL A 187 1.74 -18.58 -8.86
CA VAL A 187 2.46 -18.03 -10.01
C VAL A 187 3.47 -19.05 -10.51
N TYR A 188 3.57 -19.23 -11.82
CA TYR A 188 4.63 -20.04 -12.45
C TYR A 188 5.59 -19.15 -13.25
N LEU A 189 6.88 -19.17 -12.89
CA LEU A 189 7.96 -18.52 -13.64
C LEU A 189 8.63 -19.55 -14.53
N SER A 190 8.71 -19.28 -15.83
CA SER A 190 9.34 -20.19 -16.81
C SER A 190 10.86 -20.18 -16.73
N GLY A 191 11.45 -19.16 -16.10
CA GLY A 191 12.89 -18.94 -15.99
C GLY A 191 13.51 -18.32 -17.24
N LYS A 192 12.71 -17.84 -18.18
CA LYS A 192 13.20 -17.04 -19.30
C LYS A 192 13.58 -15.64 -18.83
N ASP A 193 14.56 -15.06 -19.49
CA ASP A 193 14.93 -13.66 -19.24
C ASP A 193 13.71 -12.76 -19.42
N GLN A 194 13.54 -11.82 -18.49
CA GLN A 194 12.41 -10.89 -18.46
C GLN A 194 11.03 -11.54 -18.24
N ASP A 195 11.00 -12.72 -17.63
CA ASP A 195 9.74 -13.36 -17.21
C ASP A 195 9.22 -12.67 -15.96
N VAL A 196 8.46 -11.62 -16.17
CA VAL A 196 7.86 -10.79 -15.09
C VAL A 196 6.38 -11.04 -15.04
N ILE A 197 5.92 -11.60 -13.94
CA ILE A 197 4.49 -11.85 -13.71
C ILE A 197 3.98 -10.88 -12.64
N THR A 198 2.88 -10.21 -12.98
CA THR A 198 2.17 -9.34 -12.03
C THR A 198 0.93 -10.04 -11.51
N VAL A 199 0.77 -10.08 -10.20
CA VAL A 199 -0.46 -10.52 -9.50
C VAL A 199 -1.07 -9.37 -8.75
N THR A 200 -2.39 -9.30 -8.74
CA THR A 200 -3.13 -8.22 -8.07
C THR A 200 -4.00 -8.78 -6.96
N PHE A 201 -3.85 -8.25 -5.76
CA PHE A 201 -4.65 -8.58 -4.60
C PHE A 201 -5.52 -7.39 -4.22
N GLY A 202 -6.83 -7.61 -4.12
CA GLY A 202 -7.79 -6.64 -3.60
C GLY A 202 -8.04 -6.87 -2.11
N ASN A 203 -8.21 -5.81 -1.32
CA ASN A 203 -8.77 -5.90 0.01
C ASN A 203 -10.01 -5.04 0.14
N ASP A 204 -10.94 -5.53 0.95
CA ASP A 204 -12.16 -4.81 1.26
C ASP A 204 -11.95 -3.89 2.46
N LYS A 205 -12.36 -2.64 2.32
CA LYS A 205 -12.37 -1.72 3.45
C LYS A 205 -13.41 -2.13 4.47
N MET A 206 -13.03 -2.18 5.74
CA MET A 206 -13.90 -2.55 6.85
C MET A 206 -15.12 -1.63 6.93
N GLY A 207 -16.21 -2.19 7.43
CA GLY A 207 -17.42 -1.47 7.75
C GLY A 207 -17.56 -1.21 9.23
N SER A 208 -18.62 -0.49 9.59
CA SER A 208 -19.00 -0.20 10.98
C SER A 208 -20.48 -0.47 11.19
N LEU A 209 -20.85 -0.78 12.43
CA LEU A 209 -22.22 -0.85 12.89
C LEU A 209 -22.50 0.33 13.84
N LEU A 210 -23.62 1.00 13.64
CA LEU A 210 -24.18 1.97 14.56
C LEU A 210 -25.58 1.51 14.96
N ILE A 211 -25.77 1.13 16.21
CA ILE A 211 -27.09 0.89 16.79
C ILE A 211 -27.59 2.22 17.39
N VAL A 212 -28.82 2.57 17.09
CA VAL A 212 -29.48 3.79 17.63
C VAL A 212 -30.71 3.38 18.34
N LYS A 213 -30.75 3.60 19.66
CA LYS A 213 -31.88 3.29 20.54
C LYS A 213 -32.68 4.55 20.87
N LYS A 214 -33.96 4.52 20.56
CA LYS A 214 -34.88 5.65 20.77
C LYS A 214 -36.16 5.23 21.45
N ASP A 215 -36.75 6.20 22.12
CA ASP A 215 -38.13 6.10 22.60
C ASP A 215 -39.11 6.07 21.42
N ALA A 216 -40.04 5.11 21.44
CA ALA A 216 -40.94 4.87 20.30
C ALA A 216 -41.99 5.99 20.10
N VAL A 217 -42.23 6.80 21.11
CA VAL A 217 -43.24 7.86 21.07
C VAL A 217 -42.61 9.22 20.84
N THR A 218 -41.58 9.54 21.60
CA THR A 218 -40.96 10.87 21.59
C THR A 218 -39.79 10.98 20.62
N GLY A 219 -39.21 9.84 20.20
CA GLY A 219 -38.00 9.79 19.39
C GLY A 219 -36.71 10.17 20.15
N ALA A 220 -36.83 10.42 21.47
CA ALA A 220 -35.68 10.79 22.30
C ALA A 220 -34.68 9.64 22.41
N PRO A 221 -33.37 9.92 22.49
CA PRO A 221 -32.34 8.87 22.67
C PRO A 221 -32.47 8.20 24.04
N ILE A 222 -32.20 6.89 24.11
CA ILE A 222 -32.22 6.13 25.36
C ILE A 222 -30.83 5.56 25.64
N SER A 223 -30.22 6.05 26.75
CA SER A 223 -28.96 5.54 27.29
C SER A 223 -29.17 4.32 28.18
N ASP A 224 -28.09 3.65 28.54
CA ASP A 224 -28.02 2.58 29.54
C ASP A 224 -28.78 1.29 29.15
N VAL A 225 -29.05 1.10 27.87
CA VAL A 225 -29.63 -0.13 27.30
C VAL A 225 -28.49 -1.07 26.88
N GLU A 226 -28.49 -2.30 27.39
CA GLU A 226 -27.47 -3.29 27.12
C GLU A 226 -27.90 -4.23 25.99
N PHE A 227 -27.00 -4.37 25.00
CA PHE A 227 -27.12 -5.32 23.87
C PHE A 227 -26.07 -6.39 23.99
N PHE A 228 -26.44 -7.62 23.64
CA PHE A 228 -25.52 -8.71 23.37
C PHE A 228 -25.38 -8.85 21.86
N ILE A 229 -24.12 -8.80 21.36
CA ILE A 229 -23.84 -8.69 19.94
C ILE A 229 -22.93 -9.85 19.52
N THR A 230 -23.40 -10.63 18.55
CA THR A 230 -22.69 -11.80 18.00
C THR A 230 -22.68 -11.76 16.48
N ASP A 231 -21.90 -12.63 15.85
CA ASP A 231 -22.09 -13.00 14.45
C ASP A 231 -23.23 -14.02 14.28
N SER A 232 -23.46 -14.47 13.03
CA SER A 232 -24.48 -15.48 12.71
C SER A 232 -24.24 -16.85 13.33
N ASP A 233 -22.99 -17.14 13.71
CA ASP A 233 -22.59 -18.44 14.30
C ASP A 233 -22.60 -18.39 15.83
N GLY A 234 -22.98 -17.25 16.40
CA GLY A 234 -23.05 -17.02 17.83
C GLY A 234 -21.73 -16.60 18.48
N SER A 235 -20.67 -16.37 17.70
CA SER A 235 -19.40 -15.87 18.22
C SER A 235 -19.53 -14.40 18.58
N VAL A 236 -19.00 -14.01 19.75
CA VAL A 236 -19.09 -12.62 20.22
C VAL A 236 -18.28 -11.68 19.36
N ILE A 237 -18.81 -10.47 19.13
CA ILE A 237 -18.14 -9.42 18.36
C ILE A 237 -17.48 -8.42 19.30
N GLY A 238 -16.22 -8.06 18.98
CA GLY A 238 -15.45 -7.03 19.67
C GLY A 238 -14.90 -7.45 21.03
N ASN A 239 -14.45 -6.46 21.81
CA ASN A 239 -13.67 -6.68 23.05
C ASN A 239 -14.50 -6.73 24.33
N ALA A 240 -15.79 -6.42 24.28
CA ALA A 240 -16.67 -6.29 25.46
C ALA A 240 -17.41 -7.59 25.80
N ASN A 241 -16.85 -8.75 25.48
CA ASN A 241 -17.53 -10.07 25.59
C ASN A 241 -18.93 -10.06 24.96
N GLY A 242 -19.08 -9.33 23.84
CA GLY A 242 -20.34 -9.15 23.14
C GLY A 242 -21.35 -8.21 23.80
N LYS A 243 -21.03 -7.66 24.96
CA LYS A 243 -21.94 -6.77 25.72
C LYS A 243 -21.59 -5.30 25.50
N TYR A 244 -22.56 -4.55 25.04
CA TYR A 244 -22.44 -3.12 24.75
C TYR A 244 -23.60 -2.36 25.35
N VAL A 245 -23.34 -1.15 25.84
CA VAL A 245 -24.34 -0.29 26.48
C VAL A 245 -24.48 0.99 25.68
N THR A 246 -25.73 1.44 25.44
CA THR A 246 -25.95 2.71 24.74
C THR A 246 -25.47 3.89 25.58
N ASP A 247 -24.80 4.82 24.91
CA ASP A 247 -24.28 6.07 25.46
C ASP A 247 -25.41 7.11 25.69
N SER A 248 -25.07 8.34 26.11
CA SER A 248 -26.00 9.44 26.32
C SER A 248 -26.76 9.89 25.05
N ALA A 249 -26.22 9.57 23.87
CA ALA A 249 -26.87 9.79 22.57
C ALA A 249 -27.77 8.61 22.16
N GLY A 250 -27.89 7.57 23.01
CA GLY A 250 -28.61 6.35 22.72
C GLY A 250 -27.91 5.47 21.69
N THR A 251 -26.57 5.54 21.56
CA THR A 251 -25.85 4.87 20.51
C THR A 251 -24.84 3.84 21.00
N ILE A 252 -24.63 2.81 20.17
CA ILE A 252 -23.50 1.89 20.25
C ILE A 252 -22.82 1.92 18.90
N ARG A 253 -21.50 2.15 18.86
CA ARG A 253 -20.70 2.11 17.65
C ARG A 253 -19.66 0.98 17.74
N ILE A 254 -19.59 0.15 16.69
CA ILE A 254 -18.59 -0.91 16.54
C ILE A 254 -17.95 -0.74 15.19
N ASP A 255 -16.64 -0.47 15.20
CA ASP A 255 -15.82 -0.31 13.99
C ASP A 255 -15.03 -1.59 13.68
N GLY A 256 -14.45 -1.67 12.49
CA GLY A 256 -13.55 -2.76 12.12
C GLY A 256 -14.26 -4.08 11.81
N LEU A 257 -15.48 -4.00 11.32
CA LEU A 257 -16.28 -5.18 10.99
C LEU A 257 -16.06 -5.62 9.54
N THR A 258 -15.97 -6.94 9.35
CA THR A 258 -15.80 -7.53 8.02
C THR A 258 -17.04 -7.28 7.15
N PRO A 259 -16.86 -6.69 5.95
CA PRO A 259 -17.97 -6.51 5.01
C PRO A 259 -18.64 -7.82 4.64
N GLY A 260 -19.98 -7.78 4.55
CA GLY A 260 -20.78 -8.95 4.21
C GLY A 260 -21.11 -9.87 5.38
N MET A 261 -20.43 -9.72 6.54
CA MET A 261 -20.79 -10.49 7.73
C MET A 261 -22.19 -10.06 8.21
N THR A 262 -22.87 -11.01 8.85
CA THR A 262 -24.16 -10.76 9.51
C THR A 262 -23.92 -10.65 11.00
N VAL A 263 -24.33 -9.52 11.57
CA VAL A 263 -24.28 -9.24 13.00
C VAL A 263 -25.68 -9.45 13.58
N ILE A 264 -25.77 -10.12 14.71
CA ILE A 264 -26.98 -10.31 15.49
C ILE A 264 -26.88 -9.44 16.73
N ALA A 265 -27.77 -8.46 16.86
CA ALA A 265 -27.87 -7.61 18.02
C ALA A 265 -29.16 -7.94 18.79
N LYS A 266 -29.02 -8.35 20.05
CA LYS A 266 -30.14 -8.67 20.94
C LYS A 266 -30.08 -7.80 22.17
N GLU A 267 -31.16 -7.09 22.50
CA GLU A 267 -31.30 -6.37 23.76
C GLU A 267 -31.40 -7.38 24.90
N VAL A 268 -30.58 -7.20 25.95
CA VAL A 268 -30.52 -8.11 27.10
C VAL A 268 -30.86 -7.40 28.41
N ARG A 269 -30.77 -6.08 28.42
CA ARG A 269 -31.21 -5.26 29.56
C ARG A 269 -31.69 -3.91 29.03
N THR A 270 -32.89 -3.52 29.46
CA THR A 270 -33.45 -2.22 29.14
C THR A 270 -33.26 -1.20 30.28
N LYS A 271 -33.54 0.07 29.99
CA LYS A 271 -33.59 1.14 30.99
C LYS A 271 -34.85 1.05 31.81
N GLU A 272 -34.77 1.43 33.09
CA GLU A 272 -35.92 1.51 33.98
C GLU A 272 -37.05 2.37 33.40
N GLY A 273 -38.28 1.87 33.47
CA GLY A 273 -39.46 2.51 32.88
C GLY A 273 -39.77 2.11 31.44
N TYR A 274 -38.96 1.22 30.85
CA TYR A 274 -39.18 0.71 29.50
C TYR A 274 -39.41 -0.81 29.48
N ILE A 275 -40.08 -1.28 28.45
CA ILE A 275 -40.30 -2.72 28.21
C ILE A 275 -39.14 -3.26 27.40
N LEU A 276 -38.53 -4.36 27.85
CA LEU A 276 -37.47 -5.06 27.13
C LEU A 276 -38.03 -5.62 25.81
N ASP A 277 -37.35 -5.30 24.69
CA ASP A 277 -37.57 -5.94 23.40
C ASP A 277 -36.35 -6.83 23.09
N ASP A 278 -36.47 -8.11 23.44
CA ASP A 278 -35.38 -9.09 23.24
C ASP A 278 -35.41 -9.74 21.87
N THR A 279 -36.15 -9.20 20.89
CA THR A 279 -36.19 -9.66 19.52
C THR A 279 -34.83 -9.40 18.86
N PRO A 280 -34.11 -10.47 18.40
CA PRO A 280 -32.82 -10.28 17.75
C PRO A 280 -32.96 -9.53 16.43
N GLN A 281 -32.07 -8.56 16.20
CA GLN A 281 -31.95 -7.84 14.93
C GLN A 281 -30.78 -8.41 14.14
N SER A 282 -31.03 -8.79 12.88
CA SER A 282 -30.01 -9.30 11.96
C SER A 282 -29.58 -8.18 11.02
N ILE A 283 -28.30 -7.85 11.04
CA ILE A 283 -27.74 -6.68 10.35
C ILE A 283 -26.58 -7.12 9.48
N LYS A 284 -26.66 -6.89 8.16
CA LYS A 284 -25.57 -7.18 7.22
C LYS A 284 -24.64 -5.98 7.09
N ILE A 285 -23.37 -6.16 7.41
CA ILE A 285 -22.35 -5.09 7.38
C ILE A 285 -22.01 -4.72 5.95
N LYS A 286 -22.00 -3.44 5.64
CA LYS A 286 -21.63 -2.89 4.34
C LYS A 286 -20.14 -2.52 4.33
N ARG A 287 -19.51 -2.68 3.16
CA ARG A 287 -18.14 -2.25 2.90
C ARG A 287 -18.04 -0.74 3.00
N ASN A 288 -16.95 -0.23 3.59
CA ASN A 288 -16.60 1.19 3.64
C ASN A 288 -17.76 2.10 4.09
N ALA A 289 -18.63 1.61 4.95
CA ALA A 289 -19.83 2.33 5.36
C ALA A 289 -20.20 2.06 6.81
N VAL A 290 -20.90 3.02 7.41
CA VAL A 290 -21.59 2.82 8.69
C VAL A 290 -22.96 2.21 8.38
N THR A 291 -23.15 0.96 8.79
CA THR A 291 -24.48 0.32 8.76
C THR A 291 -25.26 0.73 9.99
N VAL A 292 -26.42 1.33 9.79
CA VAL A 292 -27.23 1.84 10.91
C VAL A 292 -28.40 0.90 11.19
N SER A 293 -28.56 0.50 12.44
CA SER A 293 -29.73 -0.24 12.94
C SER A 293 -30.50 0.63 13.93
N TYR A 294 -31.76 0.87 13.65
CA TYR A 294 -32.66 1.61 14.53
C TYR A 294 -33.50 0.64 15.34
N THR A 295 -33.51 0.80 16.66
CA THR A 295 -34.35 0.06 17.58
C THR A 295 -35.14 1.04 18.47
N HIS A 296 -36.36 0.70 18.78
CA HIS A 296 -37.25 1.57 19.54
C HIS A 296 -37.78 0.82 20.77
N LEU A 297 -37.93 1.52 21.89
CA LEU A 297 -38.60 1.03 23.08
C LEU A 297 -39.93 1.73 23.27
N ARG A 298 -40.91 0.99 23.80
CA ARG A 298 -42.15 1.56 24.34
C ARG A 298 -42.00 1.73 25.83
N ALA A 299 -42.47 2.87 26.36
CA ALA A 299 -42.59 3.06 27.80
C ALA A 299 -43.53 2.01 28.38
N HIS A 300 -43.23 1.57 29.61
CA HIS A 300 -44.16 0.74 30.37
C HIS A 300 -45.39 1.58 30.70
N GLU A 301 -46.56 1.23 30.18
CA GLU A 301 -47.80 1.86 30.63
C GLU A 301 -48.02 1.47 32.10
N THR A 302 -47.89 2.43 33.02
CA THR A 302 -48.38 2.26 34.37
C THR A 302 -49.90 2.16 34.29
N PRO A 303 -50.55 1.12 34.83
CA PRO A 303 -52.00 1.10 34.91
C PRO A 303 -52.41 2.31 35.74
N GLU A 304 -53.08 3.28 35.11
CA GLU A 304 -53.79 4.31 35.88
C GLU A 304 -54.78 3.59 36.76
N HIS A 305 -54.71 3.85 38.07
CA HIS A 305 -55.64 3.36 39.01
C HIS A 305 -57.07 3.85 38.63
N LEU A 306 -57.90 2.87 38.24
CA LEU A 306 -59.37 3.06 38.26
C LEU A 306 -59.89 3.27 39.69
#